data_277dc5b2627b558a0dc47163b14f6e10
#
_entry.id   277dc5b2627b558a0dc47163b14f6e10
#
_cell.length_a   1.000
_cell.length_b   1.000
_cell.length_c   1.000
_cell.angle_alpha   90.00
_cell.angle_beta   90.00
_cell.angle_gamma   90.00
#
_symmetry.space_group_name_H-M   'P 1'
#
loop_
_entity.id
_entity.type
_entity.pdbx_description
1 polymer ?
#
loop_
_entity_poly.entity_id
_entity_poly.type
_entity_poly.pdbx_seq_one_letter_code
_entity_poly.pdbx_strand_id
1 'polypeptide(L)'
;MLRRVHVQNFRSLADLSLDLGPLTVLFGPNGAGKSSLLDTLWFLRDCAARGVEVASSERSHGIGLRWDGAEEGAPISVAVEAERARYEVRVALSAGRIDPFPGERLRSPGAGRGSDPAVHGEQPGLVLRGR
;
A
#
# COMPACT_ATOMS: atom_id res chain seq x y z
N MET A 1 1.76 -16.67 -3.88
CA MET A 1 1.18 -15.91 -5.02
C MET A 1 0.24 -14.86 -4.48
N LEU A 2 0.26 -13.66 -5.04
CA LEU A 2 -0.71 -12.63 -4.68
C LEU A 2 -2.10 -13.02 -5.19
N ARG A 3 -3.11 -12.86 -4.35
CA ARG A 3 -4.50 -13.22 -4.66
C ARG A 3 -5.43 -12.02 -4.79
N ARG A 4 -5.13 -10.93 -4.07
CA ARG A 4 -5.95 -9.72 -4.10
C ARG A 4 -5.10 -8.49 -3.90
N VAL A 5 -5.49 -7.41 -4.56
CA VAL A 5 -4.99 -6.05 -4.32
C VAL A 5 -6.16 -5.19 -3.90
N HIS A 6 -5.96 -4.39 -2.86
CA HIS A 6 -6.91 -3.39 -2.42
C HIS A 6 -6.23 -2.03 -2.34
N VAL A 7 -6.85 -1.02 -2.93
CA VAL A 7 -6.28 0.32 -3.03
C VAL A 7 -7.36 1.36 -2.74
N GLN A 8 -7.05 2.32 -1.89
CA GLN A 8 -7.91 3.48 -1.63
C GLN A 8 -7.10 4.77 -1.71
N ASN A 9 -7.65 5.76 -2.39
CA ASN A 9 -7.11 7.12 -2.48
C ASN A 9 -5.68 7.21 -3.02
N PHE A 10 -5.30 6.31 -3.91
CA PHE A 10 -3.96 6.26 -4.48
C PHE A 10 -3.99 6.68 -5.96
N ARG A 11 -3.31 7.76 -6.31
CA ARG A 11 -3.21 8.34 -7.66
C ARG A 11 -4.58 8.51 -8.33
N SER A 12 -4.86 7.78 -9.40
CA SER A 12 -6.17 7.80 -10.09
C SER A 12 -7.17 6.80 -9.52
N LEU A 13 -6.82 6.07 -8.47
CA LEU A 13 -7.64 5.03 -7.87
C LEU A 13 -8.30 5.54 -6.59
N ALA A 14 -9.62 5.76 -6.65
CA ALA A 14 -10.41 6.16 -5.48
C ALA A 14 -10.62 5.00 -4.53
N ASP A 15 -11.13 3.89 -5.04
CA ASP A 15 -11.34 2.63 -4.32
C ASP A 15 -11.36 1.48 -5.33
N LEU A 16 -10.46 0.53 -5.16
CA LEU A 16 -10.32 -0.64 -6.02
C LEU A 16 -10.03 -1.88 -5.19
N SER A 17 -10.78 -2.94 -5.45
CA SER A 17 -10.45 -4.29 -5.02
C SER A 17 -10.39 -5.19 -6.24
N LEU A 18 -9.27 -5.84 -6.45
CA LEU A 18 -9.02 -6.69 -7.60
C LEU A 18 -8.51 -8.07 -7.17
N ASP A 19 -9.22 -9.10 -7.60
CA ASP A 19 -8.77 -10.48 -7.45
C ASP A 19 -7.77 -10.81 -8.57
N LEU A 20 -6.65 -11.41 -8.18
CA LEU A 20 -5.58 -11.80 -9.07
C LEU A 20 -5.56 -13.32 -9.25
N GLY A 21 -5.52 -13.75 -10.50
CA GLY A 21 -5.29 -15.14 -10.87
C GLY A 21 -3.81 -15.40 -11.18
N PRO A 22 -3.47 -16.65 -11.60
CA PRO A 22 -2.13 -16.99 -12.09
C PRO A 22 -1.67 -16.12 -13.25
N LEU A 23 -2.61 -15.70 -14.08
CA LEU A 23 -2.44 -14.70 -15.13
C LEU A 23 -3.60 -13.71 -15.05
N THR A 24 -3.25 -12.44 -14.93
CA THR A 24 -4.23 -11.34 -14.96
C THR A 24 -3.81 -10.35 -16.03
N VAL A 25 -4.70 -10.07 -16.96
CA VAL A 25 -4.47 -9.14 -18.06
C VAL A 25 -5.24 -7.85 -17.80
N LEU A 26 -4.53 -6.73 -17.85
CA LEU A 26 -5.10 -5.39 -17.73
C LEU A 26 -5.18 -4.76 -19.12
N PHE A 27 -6.37 -4.37 -19.52
CA PHE A 27 -6.58 -3.64 -20.77
C PHE A 27 -7.61 -2.53 -20.57
N GLY A 28 -7.55 -1.53 -21.40
CA GLY A 28 -8.45 -0.38 -21.35
C GLY A 28 -7.81 0.85 -21.98
N PRO A 29 -8.56 1.95 -22.12
CA PRO A 29 -8.02 3.21 -22.63
C PRO A 29 -6.96 3.80 -21.70
N ASN A 30 -6.14 4.70 -22.25
CA ASN A 30 -5.21 5.49 -21.46
C ASN A 30 -5.98 6.30 -20.41
N GLY A 31 -5.48 6.32 -19.18
CA GLY A 31 -6.15 6.99 -18.05
C GLY A 31 -7.16 6.12 -17.28
N ALA A 32 -7.36 4.86 -17.67
CA ALA A 32 -8.26 3.94 -16.95
C ALA A 32 -7.72 3.44 -15.60
N GLY A 33 -6.51 3.82 -15.22
CA GLY A 33 -5.91 3.43 -13.94
C GLY A 33 -4.94 2.25 -13.99
N LYS A 34 -4.64 1.73 -15.19
CA LYS A 34 -3.69 0.60 -15.36
C LYS A 34 -2.31 0.91 -14.80
N SER A 35 -1.75 2.07 -15.14
CA SER A 35 -0.45 2.52 -14.65
C SER A 35 -0.47 2.78 -13.15
N SER A 36 -1.57 3.31 -12.62
CA SER A 36 -1.73 3.52 -11.18
C SER A 36 -1.78 2.22 -10.41
N LEU A 37 -2.41 1.18 -10.96
CA LEU A 37 -2.43 -0.15 -10.35
C LEU A 37 -1.03 -0.78 -10.31
N LEU A 38 -0.28 -0.71 -11.39
CA LEU A 38 1.11 -1.20 -11.41
C LEU A 38 2.00 -0.42 -10.45
N ASP A 39 1.84 0.89 -10.40
CA ASP A 39 2.58 1.74 -9.47
C ASP A 39 2.24 1.45 -8.00
N THR A 40 1.01 1.02 -7.72
CA THR A 40 0.62 0.51 -6.40
C THR A 40 1.49 -0.66 -5.95
N LEU A 41 1.72 -1.63 -6.82
CA LEU A 41 2.56 -2.79 -6.52
C LEU A 41 4.03 -2.39 -6.35
N TRP A 42 4.54 -1.49 -7.17
CA TRP A 42 5.87 -0.91 -7.02
C TRP A 42 6.02 -0.14 -5.71
N PHE A 43 5.02 0.63 -5.34
CA PHE A 43 5.00 1.37 -4.08
C PHE A 43 5.05 0.44 -2.87
N LEU A 44 4.24 -0.62 -2.85
CA LEU A 44 4.28 -1.63 -1.78
C LEU A 44 5.63 -2.33 -1.67
N ARG A 45 6.23 -2.67 -2.81
CA ARG A 45 7.57 -3.25 -2.85
C ARG A 45 8.61 -2.30 -2.23
N ASP A 46 8.56 -1.05 -2.60
CA ASP A 46 9.48 -0.05 -2.10
C ASP A 46 9.28 0.23 -0.61
N CYS A 47 8.03 0.24 -0.14
CA CYS A 47 7.72 0.34 1.28
C CYS A 47 8.33 -0.83 2.07
N ALA A 48 8.17 -2.06 1.58
CA ALA A 48 8.71 -3.23 2.23
C ALA A 48 10.25 -3.26 2.22
N ALA A 49 10.88 -2.77 1.16
CA ALA A 49 12.34 -2.79 1.00
C ALA A 49 13.06 -1.64 1.70
N ARG A 50 12.47 -0.45 1.72
CA ARG A 50 13.15 0.79 2.14
C ARG A 50 12.38 1.61 3.18
N GLY A 51 11.19 1.17 3.55
CA GLY A 51 10.31 1.88 4.47
C GLY A 51 9.34 2.84 3.75
N VAL A 52 8.22 3.09 4.42
CA VAL A 52 7.11 3.89 3.86
C VAL A 52 7.51 5.34 3.62
N GLU A 53 8.29 5.92 4.52
CA GLU A 53 8.72 7.32 4.43
C GLU A 53 9.59 7.55 3.18
N VAL A 54 10.59 6.70 2.96
CA VAL A 54 11.48 6.78 1.80
C VAL A 54 10.71 6.55 0.50
N ALA A 55 9.91 5.50 0.45
CA ALA A 55 9.10 5.16 -0.72
C ALA A 55 8.11 6.26 -1.11
N SER A 56 7.54 6.95 -0.12
CA SER A 56 6.63 8.07 -0.34
C SER A 56 7.37 9.32 -0.78
N SER A 57 8.51 9.63 -0.18
CA SER A 57 9.30 10.82 -0.50
C SER A 57 9.84 10.81 -1.92
N GLU A 58 10.25 9.67 -2.42
CA GLU A 58 10.72 9.52 -3.81
C GLU A 58 9.62 9.72 -4.86
N ARG A 59 8.36 9.61 -4.45
CA ARG A 59 7.19 9.85 -5.30
C ARG A 59 6.63 11.25 -5.10
N SER A 60 7.40 12.26 -5.51
CA SER A 60 7.00 13.68 -5.44
C SER A 60 6.67 14.14 -4.00
N HIS A 61 7.47 13.70 -3.05
CA HIS A 61 7.26 14.00 -1.61
C HIS A 61 5.87 13.65 -1.08
N GLY A 62 5.26 12.64 -1.69
CA GLY A 62 3.92 12.17 -1.34
C GLY A 62 2.76 12.93 -1.99
N ILE A 63 3.01 14.10 -2.57
CA ILE A 63 1.94 14.94 -3.17
C ILE A 63 1.25 14.23 -4.34
N GLY A 64 2.00 13.51 -5.16
CA GLY A 64 1.48 12.76 -6.30
C GLY A 64 0.86 11.40 -5.97
N LEU A 65 0.87 10.99 -4.71
CA LEU A 65 0.34 9.68 -4.30
C LEU A 65 -1.16 9.68 -4.04
N ARG A 66 -1.69 10.81 -3.59
CA ARG A 66 -3.08 10.90 -3.17
C ARG A 66 -4.00 11.09 -4.37
N TRP A 67 -5.14 10.43 -4.34
CA TRP A 67 -6.23 10.70 -5.28
C TRP A 67 -6.81 12.10 -5.02
N ASP A 68 -6.96 12.90 -6.09
CA ASP A 68 -7.38 14.32 -5.99
C ASP A 68 -8.79 14.50 -5.43
N GLY A 69 -9.66 13.52 -5.59
CA GLY A 69 -11.01 13.53 -5.05
C GLY A 69 -11.13 13.09 -3.59
N ALA A 70 -10.03 12.70 -2.94
CA ALA A 70 -10.08 12.27 -1.55
C ALA A 70 -10.33 13.45 -0.61
N GLU A 71 -11.12 13.21 0.44
CA GLU A 71 -11.32 14.18 1.50
C GLU A 71 -10.00 14.53 2.20
N GLU A 72 -9.90 15.77 2.68
CA GLU A 72 -8.73 16.20 3.42
C GLU A 72 -8.52 15.32 4.66
N GLY A 73 -7.30 14.84 4.85
CA GLY A 73 -6.96 13.93 5.94
C GLY A 73 -7.33 12.46 5.71
N ALA A 74 -8.02 12.13 4.61
CA ALA A 74 -8.29 10.73 4.27
C ALA A 74 -6.98 9.98 3.99
N PRO A 75 -6.76 8.80 4.59
CA PRO A 75 -5.54 8.06 4.38
C PRO A 75 -5.52 7.42 3.00
N ILE A 76 -4.32 7.31 2.45
CA ILE A 76 -4.03 6.38 1.36
C ILE A 76 -3.90 4.99 1.99
N SER A 77 -4.62 4.01 1.48
CA SER A 77 -4.51 2.63 1.93
C SER A 77 -4.21 1.72 0.75
N VAL A 78 -3.18 0.94 0.86
CA VAL A 78 -2.78 -0.03 -0.16
C VAL A 78 -2.48 -1.35 0.51
N ALA A 79 -3.11 -2.42 0.04
CA ALA A 79 -2.92 -3.75 0.60
C ALA A 79 -2.81 -4.81 -0.49
N VAL A 80 -2.04 -5.85 -0.20
CA VAL A 80 -1.98 -7.07 -0.98
C VAL A 80 -2.23 -8.28 -0.09
N GLU A 81 -2.94 -9.25 -0.62
CA GLU A 81 -3.20 -10.51 0.04
C GLU A 81 -2.56 -11.66 -0.75
N ALA A 82 -1.86 -12.51 -0.03
CA ALA A 82 -1.39 -13.81 -0.49
C ALA A 82 -2.14 -14.91 0.25
N GLU A 83 -1.82 -16.18 -0.03
CA GLU A 83 -2.52 -17.32 0.60
C GLU A 83 -2.46 -17.30 2.12
N ARG A 84 -1.35 -16.85 2.68
CA ARG A 84 -1.06 -16.90 4.12
C ARG A 84 -0.60 -15.58 4.72
N ALA A 85 -0.74 -14.49 3.99
CA ALA A 85 -0.31 -13.20 4.49
C ALA A 85 -1.09 -12.05 3.84
N ARG A 86 -1.29 -10.99 4.60
CA ARG A 86 -1.78 -9.70 4.12
C ARG A 86 -0.78 -8.63 4.53
N TYR A 87 -0.33 -7.85 3.58
CA TYR A 87 0.51 -6.69 3.81
C TYR A 87 -0.26 -5.42 3.45
N GLU A 88 -0.32 -4.49 4.35
CA GLU A 88 -1.07 -3.24 4.21
C GLU A 88 -0.22 -2.06 4.64
N VAL A 89 -0.23 -1.03 3.83
CA VAL A 89 0.39 0.26 4.11
C VAL A 89 -0.70 1.33 4.14
N ARG A 90 -0.70 2.14 5.17
CA ARG A 90 -1.52 3.35 5.28
C ARG A 90 -0.64 4.57 5.42
N VAL A 91 -0.92 5.58 4.63
CA VAL A 91 -0.21 6.86 4.67
C VAL A 91 -1.23 7.96 4.83
N ALA A 92 -1.11 8.73 5.87
CA ALA A 92 -1.86 9.97 6.03
C ALA A 92 -1.02 11.13 5.48
N LEU A 93 -1.67 12.03 4.75
CA LEU A 93 -1.08 13.26 4.26
C LEU A 93 -1.82 14.43 4.89
N SER A 94 -1.11 15.24 5.65
CA SER A 94 -1.63 16.46 6.25
C SER A 94 -0.93 17.67 5.64
N ALA A 95 -1.70 18.60 5.08
CA ALA A 95 -1.17 19.82 4.45
C ALA A 95 -0.06 19.55 3.41
N GLY A 96 -0.18 18.46 2.61
CA GLY A 96 0.82 18.08 1.61
C GLY A 96 2.08 17.45 2.17
N ARG A 97 2.11 17.13 3.46
CA ARG A 97 3.21 16.41 4.10
C ARG A 97 2.77 15.02 4.51
N ILE A 98 3.69 14.08 4.45
CA ILE A 98 3.48 12.74 4.99
C ILE A 98 3.36 12.86 6.50
N ASP A 99 2.29 12.28 7.06
CA ASP A 99 2.11 12.18 8.50
C ASP A 99 3.32 11.43 9.10
N PRO A 100 3.91 11.89 10.20
CA PRO A 100 5.02 11.22 10.84
C PRO A 100 4.72 9.79 11.32
N PHE A 101 3.49 9.32 11.21
CA PHE A 101 3.09 7.97 11.59
C PHE A 101 2.45 7.18 10.42
N PRO A 102 3.21 6.89 9.36
CA PRO A 102 2.73 5.96 8.34
C PRO A 102 2.51 4.59 9.00
N GLY A 103 1.31 4.05 8.84
CA GLY A 103 0.95 2.74 9.36
C GLY A 103 1.33 1.63 8.39
N GLU A 104 2.14 0.70 8.83
CA GLU A 104 2.48 -0.52 8.11
C GLU A 104 2.02 -1.73 8.92
N ARG A 105 1.32 -2.68 8.29
CA ARG A 105 0.81 -3.87 8.96
C ARG A 105 1.05 -5.11 8.12
N LEU A 106 1.63 -6.12 8.75
CA LEU A 106 1.71 -7.47 8.20
C LEU A 106 0.86 -8.40 9.05
N ARG A 107 -0.11 -9.07 8.44
CA ARG A 107 -0.91 -10.11 9.08
C ARG A 107 -0.60 -11.46 8.46
N SER A 108 -0.32 -12.44 9.31
CA SER A 108 -0.21 -13.84 8.92
C SER A 108 -1.34 -14.65 9.57
N PRO A 109 -2.11 -15.46 8.84
CA PRO A 109 -3.10 -16.33 9.42
C PRO A 109 -2.40 -17.44 10.21
N GLY A 110 -2.52 -17.41 11.53
CA GLY A 110 -1.89 -18.36 12.45
C GLY A 110 -1.37 -17.74 13.74
N ALA A 111 -1.22 -16.42 13.80
CA ALA A 111 -1.05 -15.73 15.07
C ALA A 111 -2.43 -15.62 15.74
N GLY A 112 -2.63 -16.37 16.80
CA GLY A 112 -3.87 -16.41 17.54
C GLY A 112 -4.35 -15.03 17.97
N ARG A 113 -5.65 -14.92 18.24
CA ARG A 113 -6.31 -13.74 18.77
C ARG A 113 -5.47 -13.13 19.90
N GLY A 114 -4.86 -11.97 19.65
CA GLY A 114 -4.29 -11.20 20.74
C GLY A 114 -3.03 -10.42 20.51
N SER A 115 -2.43 -10.44 19.32
CA SER A 115 -1.30 -9.55 19.04
C SER A 115 -1.42 -8.96 17.64
N ASP A 116 -1.93 -7.76 17.57
CA ASP A 116 -1.66 -6.86 16.48
C ASP A 116 -0.22 -6.37 16.70
N PRO A 117 0.77 -6.84 15.97
CA PRO A 117 2.06 -6.16 15.98
C PRO A 117 1.88 -4.87 15.19
N ALA A 118 1.42 -3.84 15.88
CA ALA A 118 1.62 -2.48 15.42
C ALA A 118 3.14 -2.29 15.39
N VAL A 119 3.75 -2.47 14.26
CA VAL A 119 5.12 -2.05 14.04
C VAL A 119 5.07 -0.53 14.01
N HIS A 120 5.24 0.08 15.17
CA HIS A 120 5.55 1.49 15.26
C HIS A 120 6.90 1.69 14.55
N GLY A 121 6.88 2.54 13.50
CA GLY A 121 8.02 2.76 12.66
C GLY A 121 9.18 3.44 13.38
N GLU A 122 10.05 2.65 13.94
CA GLU A 122 11.41 3.02 14.31
C GLU A 122 12.42 1.97 13.87
N GLN A 123 12.10 1.18 12.84
CA GLN A 123 13.10 0.30 12.25
C GLN A 123 13.06 0.37 10.73
N PRO A 124 14.16 0.77 10.09
CA PRO A 124 14.29 0.63 8.65
C PRO A 124 14.43 -0.85 8.32
N GLY A 125 13.42 -1.39 7.67
CA GLY A 125 13.45 -2.73 7.12
C GLY A 125 12.54 -3.73 7.84
N LEU A 126 11.38 -3.98 7.26
CA LEU A 126 10.60 -5.15 7.57
C LEU A 126 11.40 -6.38 7.15
N VAL A 127 11.94 -7.09 8.12
CA VAL A 127 12.53 -8.40 7.86
C VAL A 127 11.37 -9.37 7.64
N LEU A 128 11.02 -9.61 6.39
CA LEU A 128 10.18 -10.74 6.01
C LEU A 128 10.97 -12.02 6.36
N ARG A 129 10.83 -12.53 7.57
CA ARG A 129 11.23 -13.90 7.84
C ARG A 129 10.18 -14.82 7.23
N GLY A 130 10.44 -15.22 5.98
CA GLY A 130 9.76 -16.33 5.37
C GLY A 130 10.09 -17.63 6.13
N ARG A 131 9.07 -18.32 6.51
CA ARG A 131 9.11 -19.76 6.60
C ARG A 131 8.16 -20.32 5.57
#